data_912543642bf89d82c11407fee5a3f67c
#
_entry.id   912543642bf89d82c11407fee5a3f67c
#
_cell.length_a   1.000
_cell.length_b   1.000
_cell.length_c   1.000
_cell.angle_alpha   90.00
_cell.angle_beta   90.00
_cell.angle_gamma   90.00
#
_symmetry.space_group_name_H-M   'P 1'
#
loop_
_entity.id
_entity.type
_entity.pdbx_description
1 polymer ?
#
loop_
_entity_poly.entity_id
_entity_poly.type
_entity_poly.pdbx_seq_one_letter_code
_entity_poly.pdbx_strand_id
1 'polypeptide(L)'
;MVTRRCLGRRFLMRPDRLLNQVFAYCLARAAEKHGIEVHAVGVMSNHHHLVMTDVRGVLPEFLMSFHRSLAMCIKRIRGWDEVVWEPNVPTSAIELTGTSEILDKVAYTILNPVSAGLVRAPHRWPGVLSTCAELTHGALEAERPPVWFKNTAPKSAKLRWTVPPGFARKKPYLDALHQLVGSRLRELRLAHRRAGKGYLGRLRVQKRRVTDQPEAPKSRFGPSPTFSALTRTKWLEVMRRLRAFRTAYREAYARWSQGNPSVEFPRGTWWVVRHAGAQVAT
;
A
#
# COMPACT_ATOMS: atom_id res chain seq x y z
N MET A 1 -0.41 1.19 6.60
CA MET A 1 -0.66 0.39 5.36
C MET A 1 -1.51 1.19 4.41
N VAL A 2 -1.12 1.23 3.13
CA VAL A 2 -1.85 1.94 2.07
C VAL A 2 -2.44 0.95 1.08
N THR A 3 -3.65 1.21 0.62
CA THR A 3 -4.32 0.45 -0.44
C THR A 3 -4.97 1.40 -1.42
N ARG A 4 -4.77 1.17 -2.73
CA ARG A 4 -5.46 1.90 -3.78
C ARG A 4 -5.98 0.95 -4.85
N ARG A 5 -7.19 1.24 -5.36
CA ARG A 5 -7.89 0.40 -6.32
C ARG A 5 -8.01 1.07 -7.68
N CYS A 6 -7.99 0.25 -8.72
CA CYS A 6 -8.29 0.70 -10.08
C CYS A 6 -9.79 0.99 -10.25
N LEU A 7 -10.08 1.88 -11.18
CA LEU A 7 -11.44 2.25 -11.62
C LEU A 7 -12.29 1.01 -11.88
N GLY A 8 -13.48 0.98 -11.28
CA GLY A 8 -14.43 -0.12 -11.46
C GLY A 8 -13.86 -1.51 -11.14
N ARG A 9 -12.80 -1.63 -10.35
CA ARG A 9 -12.09 -2.89 -10.05
C ARG A 9 -11.47 -3.57 -11.29
N ARG A 10 -11.28 -2.86 -12.40
CA ARG A 10 -10.70 -3.38 -13.64
C ARG A 10 -9.25 -3.83 -13.44
N PHE A 11 -8.82 -4.81 -14.23
CA PHE A 11 -7.49 -5.44 -14.11
C PHE A 11 -6.38 -4.62 -14.78
N LEU A 12 -6.41 -3.29 -14.64
CA LEU A 12 -5.42 -2.38 -15.23
C LEU A 12 -3.98 -2.66 -14.77
N MET A 13 -3.84 -3.24 -13.57
CA MET A 13 -2.55 -3.71 -13.05
C MET A 13 -2.36 -5.22 -13.23
N ARG A 14 -3.04 -5.87 -14.20
CA ARG A 14 -2.78 -7.26 -14.55
C ARG A 14 -1.27 -7.48 -14.74
N PRO A 15 -0.69 -8.47 -14.03
CA PRO A 15 0.77 -8.65 -14.02
C PRO A 15 1.30 -9.11 -15.37
N ASP A 16 2.25 -8.35 -15.88
CA ASP A 16 3.15 -8.68 -17.00
C ASP A 16 4.50 -8.01 -16.76
N ARG A 17 5.49 -8.34 -17.61
CA ARG A 17 6.86 -7.86 -17.42
C ARG A 17 6.95 -6.33 -17.37
N LEU A 18 6.26 -5.65 -18.29
CA LEU A 18 6.33 -4.20 -18.38
C LEU A 18 5.63 -3.51 -17.21
N LEU A 19 4.45 -4.00 -16.79
CA LEU A 19 3.78 -3.46 -15.62
C LEU A 19 4.61 -3.65 -14.35
N ASN A 20 5.21 -4.83 -14.16
CA ASN A 20 6.05 -5.10 -13.00
C ASN A 20 7.24 -4.14 -12.93
N GLN A 21 7.91 -3.91 -14.07
CA GLN A 21 9.00 -2.94 -14.20
C GLN A 21 8.53 -1.52 -13.88
N VAL A 22 7.41 -1.08 -14.47
CA VAL A 22 6.80 0.23 -14.25
C VAL A 22 6.46 0.43 -12.77
N PHE A 23 5.79 -0.55 -12.16
CA PHE A 23 5.40 -0.44 -10.76
C PHE A 23 6.62 -0.32 -9.83
N ALA A 24 7.59 -1.22 -10.01
CA ALA A 24 8.81 -1.24 -9.21
C ALA A 24 9.61 0.06 -9.35
N TYR A 25 9.78 0.56 -10.57
CA TYR A 25 10.49 1.80 -10.82
C TYR A 25 9.77 3.02 -10.22
N CYS A 26 8.45 3.15 -10.44
CA CYS A 26 7.66 4.25 -9.87
C CYS A 26 7.69 4.25 -8.34
N LEU A 27 7.56 3.06 -7.71
CA LEU A 27 7.60 2.92 -6.27
C LEU A 27 8.97 3.30 -5.71
N ALA A 28 10.05 2.74 -6.27
CA ALA A 28 11.41 3.01 -5.82
C ALA A 28 11.77 4.50 -5.93
N ARG A 29 11.45 5.13 -7.06
CA ARG A 29 11.67 6.56 -7.28
C ARG A 29 10.91 7.45 -6.31
N ALA A 30 9.65 7.14 -6.07
CA ALA A 30 8.82 7.93 -5.15
C ALA A 30 9.28 7.72 -3.69
N ALA A 31 9.61 6.50 -3.29
CA ALA A 31 10.10 6.20 -1.96
C ALA A 31 11.42 6.90 -1.67
N GLU A 32 12.38 6.86 -2.61
CA GLU A 32 13.66 7.58 -2.52
C GLU A 32 13.45 9.09 -2.39
N LYS A 33 12.66 9.68 -3.29
CA LYS A 33 12.40 11.12 -3.32
C LYS A 33 11.81 11.63 -2.01
N HIS A 34 10.89 10.91 -1.42
CA HIS A 34 10.14 11.34 -0.24
C HIS A 34 10.67 10.73 1.07
N GLY A 35 11.66 9.84 1.02
CA GLY A 35 12.22 9.20 2.21
C GLY A 35 11.25 8.24 2.89
N ILE A 36 10.43 7.53 2.11
CA ILE A 36 9.49 6.54 2.63
C ILE A 36 10.21 5.20 2.80
N GLU A 37 10.09 4.61 3.98
CA GLU A 37 10.57 3.27 4.27
C GLU A 37 9.51 2.22 3.90
N VAL A 38 9.80 1.35 2.95
CA VAL A 38 8.86 0.32 2.49
C VAL A 38 9.21 -1.04 3.09
N HIS A 39 8.24 -1.65 3.76
CA HIS A 39 8.39 -2.93 4.46
C HIS A 39 7.81 -4.11 3.67
N ALA A 40 6.72 -3.87 2.94
CA ALA A 40 6.11 -4.88 2.07
C ALA A 40 5.29 -4.24 0.95
N VAL A 41 5.21 -4.94 -0.18
CA VAL A 41 4.37 -4.59 -1.33
C VAL A 41 3.67 -5.82 -1.88
N GLY A 42 2.42 -5.64 -2.31
CA GLY A 42 1.67 -6.63 -3.05
C GLY A 42 0.81 -5.96 -4.12
N VAL A 43 1.08 -6.30 -5.39
CA VAL A 43 0.37 -5.74 -6.54
C VAL A 43 -0.56 -6.79 -7.11
N MET A 44 -1.86 -6.58 -6.93
CA MET A 44 -2.92 -7.40 -7.52
C MET A 44 -3.33 -6.82 -8.87
N SER A 45 -4.13 -7.55 -9.64
CA SER A 45 -4.55 -7.08 -10.97
C SER A 45 -5.34 -5.76 -10.94
N ASN A 46 -5.98 -5.41 -9.82
CA ASN A 46 -6.88 -4.26 -9.70
C ASN A 46 -6.65 -3.37 -8.48
N HIS A 47 -5.67 -3.66 -7.66
CA HIS A 47 -5.30 -2.85 -6.50
C HIS A 47 -3.88 -3.20 -6.05
N HIS A 48 -3.31 -2.34 -5.23
CA HIS A 48 -2.04 -2.65 -4.56
C HIS A 48 -2.13 -2.40 -3.06
N HIS A 49 -1.24 -3.04 -2.33
CA HIS A 49 -0.99 -2.85 -0.91
C HIS A 49 0.45 -2.44 -0.69
N LEU A 50 0.67 -1.44 0.18
CA LEU A 50 2.00 -1.05 0.66
C LEU A 50 1.97 -1.03 2.18
N VAL A 51 2.91 -1.70 2.82
CA VAL A 51 3.20 -1.52 4.25
C VAL A 51 4.47 -0.70 4.34
N MET A 52 4.41 0.46 4.98
CA MET A 52 5.48 1.45 4.98
C MET A 52 5.48 2.29 6.24
N THR A 53 6.60 2.97 6.50
CA THR A 53 6.73 4.03 7.49
C THR A 53 7.03 5.36 6.80
N ASP A 54 6.27 6.38 7.14
CA ASP A 54 6.52 7.76 6.76
C ASP A 54 7.27 8.47 7.90
N VAL A 55 8.59 8.53 7.78
CA VAL A 55 9.45 9.13 8.81
C VAL A 55 9.47 10.66 8.77
N ARG A 56 8.94 11.26 7.69
CA ARG A 56 8.99 12.71 7.45
C ARG A 56 7.62 13.39 7.49
N GLY A 57 6.53 12.64 7.62
CA GLY A 57 5.17 13.19 7.56
C GLY A 57 4.77 13.67 6.16
N VAL A 58 5.29 13.07 5.10
CA VAL A 58 5.08 13.47 3.69
C VAL A 58 4.31 12.42 2.88
N LEU A 59 3.51 11.61 3.57
CA LEU A 59 2.70 10.55 2.93
C LEU A 59 1.83 11.07 1.78
N PRO A 60 1.13 12.21 1.88
CA PRO A 60 0.31 12.71 0.79
C PRO A 60 1.11 13.04 -0.47
N GLU A 61 2.29 13.67 -0.35
CA GLU A 61 3.18 14.01 -1.48
C GLU A 61 3.76 12.75 -2.12
N PHE A 62 4.15 11.77 -1.29
CA PHE A 62 4.58 10.47 -1.77
C PHE A 62 3.48 9.80 -2.59
N LEU A 63 2.27 9.70 -2.05
CA LEU A 63 1.15 9.05 -2.72
C LEU A 63 0.78 9.79 -4.02
N MET A 64 0.78 11.12 -4.01
CA MET A 64 0.55 11.91 -5.22
C MET A 64 1.61 11.62 -6.28
N SER A 65 2.89 11.68 -5.92
CA SER A 65 4.01 11.43 -6.83
C SER A 65 3.98 10.01 -7.39
N PHE A 66 3.80 9.01 -6.54
CA PHE A 66 3.77 7.60 -6.90
C PHE A 66 2.57 7.26 -7.78
N HIS A 67 1.35 7.58 -7.31
CA HIS A 67 0.12 7.22 -8.03
C HIS A 67 -0.04 7.95 -9.35
N ARG A 68 0.42 9.22 -9.44
CA ARG A 68 0.41 9.97 -10.72
C ARG A 68 1.34 9.31 -11.74
N SER A 69 2.59 9.06 -11.37
CA SER A 69 3.55 8.44 -12.29
C SER A 69 3.10 7.05 -12.74
N LEU A 70 2.63 6.23 -11.80
CA LEU A 70 2.11 4.90 -12.09
C LEU A 70 0.86 4.96 -13.01
N ALA A 71 -0.08 5.88 -12.76
CA ALA A 71 -1.26 6.03 -13.60
C ALA A 71 -0.90 6.43 -15.03
N MET A 72 0.03 7.37 -15.21
CA MET A 72 0.46 7.80 -16.54
C MET A 72 1.14 6.67 -17.32
N CYS A 73 1.95 5.86 -16.64
CA CYS A 73 2.53 4.67 -17.25
C CYS A 73 1.47 3.63 -17.61
N ILE A 74 0.52 3.34 -16.71
CA ILE A 74 -0.58 2.39 -16.96
C ILE A 74 -1.40 2.83 -18.18
N LYS A 75 -1.77 4.11 -18.26
CA LYS A 75 -2.49 4.65 -19.43
C LYS A 75 -1.75 4.33 -20.72
N ARG A 76 -0.45 4.59 -20.78
CA ARG A 76 0.40 4.33 -21.96
C ARG A 76 0.49 2.85 -22.32
N ILE A 77 0.77 1.98 -21.34
CA ILE A 77 1.00 0.55 -21.62
C ILE A 77 -0.30 -0.23 -21.86
N ARG A 78 -1.45 0.32 -21.47
CA ARG A 78 -2.78 -0.30 -21.63
C ARG A 78 -3.61 0.32 -22.75
N GLY A 79 -3.19 1.44 -23.35
CA GLY A 79 -4.05 2.24 -24.22
C GLY A 79 -5.32 2.69 -23.51
N TRP A 80 -5.19 3.17 -22.25
CA TRP A 80 -6.30 3.48 -21.38
C TRP A 80 -6.53 4.99 -21.27
N ASP A 81 -7.69 5.47 -21.64
CA ASP A 81 -7.98 6.91 -21.73
C ASP A 81 -8.65 7.48 -20.48
N GLU A 82 -9.39 6.64 -19.74
CA GLU A 82 -10.07 7.05 -18.51
C GLU A 82 -9.10 7.21 -17.34
N VAL A 83 -9.62 7.63 -16.18
CA VAL A 83 -8.88 7.63 -14.93
C VAL A 83 -8.50 6.21 -14.53
N VAL A 84 -7.29 6.03 -13.98
CA VAL A 84 -6.81 4.70 -13.57
C VAL A 84 -7.34 4.31 -12.19
N TRP A 85 -7.42 5.28 -11.30
CA TRP A 85 -7.81 5.04 -9.91
C TRP A 85 -9.29 5.30 -9.70
N GLU A 86 -9.91 4.50 -8.83
CA GLU A 86 -11.31 4.67 -8.42
C GLU A 86 -11.50 6.05 -7.77
N PRO A 87 -12.28 6.97 -8.39
CA PRO A 87 -12.41 8.33 -7.88
C PRO A 87 -13.27 8.43 -6.63
N ASN A 88 -14.29 7.56 -6.51
CA ASN A 88 -15.25 7.58 -5.41
C ASN A 88 -14.74 6.85 -4.15
N VAL A 89 -13.60 6.20 -4.23
CA VAL A 89 -12.96 5.52 -3.09
C VAL A 89 -11.57 6.10 -2.92
N PRO A 90 -11.36 6.95 -1.92
CA PRO A 90 -10.04 7.52 -1.68
C PRO A 90 -9.01 6.44 -1.38
N THR A 91 -7.74 6.79 -1.50
CA THR A 91 -6.66 5.92 -1.04
C THR A 91 -6.88 5.60 0.44
N SER A 92 -7.02 4.31 0.76
CA SER A 92 -7.10 3.88 2.15
C SER A 92 -5.70 3.92 2.76
N ALA A 93 -5.50 4.73 3.77
CA ALA A 93 -4.30 4.76 4.60
C ALA A 93 -4.71 4.37 6.03
N ILE A 94 -4.18 3.24 6.51
CA ILE A 94 -4.49 2.67 7.81
C ILE A 94 -3.23 2.72 8.66
N GLU A 95 -3.29 3.36 9.82
CA GLU A 95 -2.23 3.32 10.81
C GLU A 95 -2.16 1.93 11.45
N LEU A 96 -0.95 1.40 11.58
CA LEU A 96 -0.67 0.13 12.25
C LEU A 96 -0.11 0.43 13.64
N THR A 97 -0.82 0.00 14.67
CA THR A 97 -0.62 0.50 16.04
C THR A 97 0.44 -0.26 16.84
N GLY A 98 1.03 -1.31 16.25
CA GLY A 98 2.06 -2.10 16.92
C GLY A 98 2.69 -3.15 16.01
N THR A 99 3.66 -3.86 16.55
CA THR A 99 4.42 -4.90 15.82
C THR A 99 3.54 -6.06 15.35
N SER A 100 2.55 -6.45 16.15
CA SER A 100 1.60 -7.52 15.80
C SER A 100 0.73 -7.13 14.61
N GLU A 101 0.22 -5.88 14.59
CA GLU A 101 -0.56 -5.33 13.48
C GLU A 101 0.29 -5.20 12.22
N ILE A 102 1.56 -4.82 12.35
CA ILE A 102 2.49 -4.73 11.23
C ILE A 102 2.74 -6.13 10.64
N LEU A 103 3.08 -7.11 11.46
CA LEU A 103 3.26 -8.50 11.01
C LEU A 103 1.99 -9.05 10.33
N ASP A 104 0.82 -8.79 10.94
CA ASP A 104 -0.48 -9.17 10.37
C ASP A 104 -0.66 -8.61 8.96
N LYS A 105 -0.41 -7.32 8.75
CA LYS A 105 -0.60 -6.66 7.46
C LYS A 105 0.48 -7.01 6.44
N VAL A 106 1.71 -7.26 6.86
CA VAL A 106 2.75 -7.80 5.97
C VAL A 106 2.38 -9.21 5.51
N ALA A 107 2.01 -10.10 6.44
CA ALA A 107 1.55 -11.46 6.10
C ALA A 107 0.30 -11.45 5.20
N TYR A 108 -0.67 -10.57 5.49
CA TYR A 108 -1.84 -10.34 4.64
C TYR A 108 -1.43 -9.92 3.22
N THR A 109 -0.48 -8.98 3.09
CA THR A 109 0.00 -8.49 1.80
C THR A 109 0.65 -9.62 0.99
N ILE A 110 1.48 -10.44 1.62
CA ILE A 110 2.15 -11.60 0.99
C ILE A 110 1.13 -12.67 0.56
N LEU A 111 0.13 -12.94 1.39
CA LEU A 111 -0.84 -14.01 1.18
C LEU A 111 -2.05 -13.59 0.35
N ASN A 112 -2.18 -12.31 -0.01
CA ASN A 112 -3.34 -11.79 -0.73
C ASN A 112 -3.65 -12.59 -2.02
N PRO A 113 -2.68 -12.91 -2.90
CA PRO A 113 -2.95 -13.69 -4.11
C PRO A 113 -3.44 -15.12 -3.81
N VAL A 114 -3.04 -15.70 -2.68
CA VAL A 114 -3.47 -17.04 -2.25
C VAL A 114 -4.88 -16.98 -1.68
N SER A 115 -5.14 -16.02 -0.79
CA SER A 115 -6.46 -15.78 -0.20
C SER A 115 -7.53 -15.51 -1.26
N ALA A 116 -7.16 -14.79 -2.30
CA ALA A 116 -8.03 -14.51 -3.46
C ALA A 116 -8.20 -15.71 -4.41
N GLY A 117 -7.64 -16.88 -4.13
CA GLY A 117 -7.74 -18.05 -4.99
C GLY A 117 -6.99 -17.96 -6.32
N LEU A 118 -6.08 -17.01 -6.46
CA LEU A 118 -5.38 -16.77 -7.72
C LEU A 118 -4.20 -17.71 -7.92
N VAL A 119 -3.43 -17.98 -6.88
CA VAL A 119 -2.28 -18.90 -6.91
C VAL A 119 -2.19 -19.72 -5.63
N ARG A 120 -1.61 -20.92 -5.72
CA ARG A 120 -1.49 -21.86 -4.58
C ARG A 120 -0.43 -21.43 -3.56
N ALA A 121 0.52 -20.57 -3.95
CA ALA A 121 1.61 -20.09 -3.10
C ALA A 121 2.06 -18.69 -3.53
N PRO A 122 2.56 -17.84 -2.61
CA PRO A 122 2.99 -16.46 -2.94
C PRO A 122 4.01 -16.38 -4.07
N HIS A 123 5.04 -17.23 -4.08
CA HIS A 123 6.08 -17.26 -5.12
C HIS A 123 5.55 -17.60 -6.53
N ARG A 124 4.33 -18.10 -6.66
CA ARG A 124 3.68 -18.36 -7.96
C ARG A 124 2.93 -17.15 -8.51
N TRP A 125 2.84 -16.08 -7.74
CA TRP A 125 2.23 -14.85 -8.21
C TRP A 125 3.13 -14.18 -9.26
N PRO A 126 2.61 -13.83 -10.46
CA PRO A 126 3.42 -13.25 -11.53
C PRO A 126 3.67 -11.74 -11.41
N GLY A 127 3.02 -11.07 -10.46
CA GLY A 127 3.14 -9.63 -10.21
C GLY A 127 4.17 -9.29 -9.14
N VAL A 128 4.40 -7.99 -8.90
CA VAL A 128 5.28 -7.52 -7.83
C VAL A 128 4.69 -7.91 -6.48
N LEU A 129 5.45 -8.68 -5.72
CA LEU A 129 5.06 -9.17 -4.39
C LEU A 129 6.31 -9.37 -3.55
N SER A 130 6.38 -8.72 -2.39
CA SER A 130 7.45 -8.94 -1.40
C SER A 130 7.22 -10.26 -0.66
N THR A 131 7.61 -11.38 -1.25
CA THR A 131 7.61 -12.67 -0.55
C THR A 131 8.63 -12.68 0.59
N CYS A 132 8.52 -13.64 1.51
CA CYS A 132 9.52 -13.76 2.57
C CYS A 132 10.95 -13.90 2.04
N ALA A 133 11.14 -14.63 0.92
CA ALA A 133 12.44 -14.78 0.27
C ALA A 133 12.97 -13.44 -0.24
N GLU A 134 12.14 -12.63 -0.89
CA GLU A 134 12.54 -11.31 -1.40
C GLU A 134 12.85 -10.32 -0.29
N LEU A 135 12.09 -10.33 0.82
CA LEU A 135 12.42 -9.52 1.99
C LEU A 135 13.78 -9.89 2.61
N THR A 136 14.22 -11.12 2.42
CA THR A 136 15.55 -11.57 2.86
C THR A 136 16.67 -10.99 2.00
N HIS A 137 16.48 -10.87 0.69
CA HIS A 137 17.49 -10.36 -0.25
C HIS A 137 17.69 -8.84 -0.23
N GLY A 138 16.78 -8.10 0.38
CA GLY A 138 17.01 -6.71 0.77
C GLY A 138 16.73 -5.61 -0.26
N ALA A 139 16.40 -5.89 -1.53
CA ALA A 139 16.12 -4.85 -2.51
C ALA A 139 15.20 -5.31 -3.66
N LEU A 140 14.44 -4.37 -4.19
CA LEU A 140 13.74 -4.47 -5.47
C LEU A 140 14.38 -3.45 -6.43
N GLU A 141 14.94 -3.93 -7.53
CA GLU A 141 15.56 -3.08 -8.54
C GLU A 141 14.74 -3.08 -9.83
N ALA A 142 14.65 -1.93 -10.48
CA ALA A 142 13.99 -1.79 -11.76
C ALA A 142 14.72 -0.79 -12.65
N GLU A 143 14.90 -1.15 -13.91
CA GLU A 143 15.33 -0.22 -14.93
C GLU A 143 14.21 0.77 -15.26
N ARG A 144 14.60 1.94 -15.76
CA ARG A 144 13.64 2.93 -16.27
C ARG A 144 12.80 2.30 -17.38
N PRO A 145 11.44 2.26 -17.22
CA PRO A 145 10.61 1.72 -18.28
C PRO A 145 10.62 2.63 -19.51
N PRO A 146 10.47 2.05 -20.72
CA PRO A 146 10.51 2.80 -21.99
C PRO A 146 9.23 3.61 -22.26
N VAL A 147 8.52 3.99 -21.22
CA VAL A 147 7.25 4.73 -21.29
C VAL A 147 7.23 5.87 -20.29
N TRP A 148 6.65 7.02 -20.68
CA TRP A 148 6.38 8.19 -19.82
C TRP A 148 7.61 8.96 -19.33
N PHE A 149 8.68 8.31 -18.92
CA PHE A 149 9.84 8.99 -18.32
C PHE A 149 10.74 9.63 -19.38
N LYS A 150 11.16 10.88 -19.10
CA LYS A 150 12.16 11.58 -19.92
C LYS A 150 13.52 10.86 -19.83
N ASN A 151 14.37 11.03 -20.85
CA ASN A 151 15.72 10.45 -20.88
C ASN A 151 16.62 10.97 -19.75
N THR A 152 16.31 12.11 -19.17
CA THR A 152 16.99 12.69 -17.98
C THR A 152 16.64 11.99 -16.67
N ALA A 153 15.57 11.18 -16.62
CA ALA A 153 15.26 10.39 -15.43
C ALA A 153 16.31 9.28 -15.22
N PRO A 154 16.62 8.90 -13.98
CA PRO A 154 17.60 7.85 -13.68
C PRO A 154 17.36 6.58 -14.49
N LYS A 155 18.45 5.95 -14.96
CA LYS A 155 18.37 4.71 -15.75
C LYS A 155 17.81 3.53 -14.97
N SER A 156 18.01 3.52 -13.66
CA SER A 156 17.47 2.50 -12.74
C SER A 156 17.02 3.12 -11.44
N ALA A 157 16.21 2.41 -10.69
CA ALA A 157 15.80 2.76 -9.34
C ALA A 157 15.85 1.51 -8.46
N LYS A 158 16.24 1.70 -7.20
CA LYS A 158 16.40 0.62 -6.22
C LYS A 158 15.59 0.94 -4.97
N LEU A 159 14.76 0.01 -4.56
CA LEU A 159 14.03 0.03 -3.31
C LEU A 159 14.63 -1.00 -2.36
N ARG A 160 15.17 -0.55 -1.22
CA ARG A 160 15.62 -1.42 -0.14
C ARG A 160 14.47 -1.71 0.81
N TRP A 161 14.27 -2.98 1.13
CA TRP A 161 13.30 -3.37 2.15
C TRP A 161 13.84 -2.98 3.52
N THR A 162 13.03 -2.28 4.29
CA THR A 162 13.37 -1.87 5.65
C THR A 162 12.68 -2.77 6.67
N VAL A 163 13.30 -2.89 7.83
CA VAL A 163 12.68 -3.57 8.98
C VAL A 163 11.64 -2.62 9.57
N PRO A 164 10.41 -3.09 9.82
CA PRO A 164 9.39 -2.23 10.39
C PRO A 164 9.75 -1.73 11.80
N PRO A 165 9.21 -0.58 12.23
CA PRO A 165 9.37 -0.09 13.60
C PRO A 165 8.95 -1.14 14.64
N GLY A 166 9.64 -1.14 15.79
CA GLY A 166 9.39 -2.09 16.88
C GLY A 166 10.15 -3.41 16.78
N PHE A 167 10.87 -3.64 15.68
CA PHE A 167 11.82 -4.78 15.57
C PHE A 167 13.25 -4.27 15.61
N ALA A 168 14.00 -4.69 16.60
CA ALA A 168 15.39 -4.27 16.77
C ALA A 168 16.34 -4.82 15.68
N ARG A 169 16.03 -5.99 15.10
CA ARG A 169 16.87 -6.69 14.14
C ARG A 169 16.05 -7.36 13.04
N LYS A 170 16.66 -7.47 11.85
CA LYS A 170 16.04 -8.09 10.67
C LYS A 170 15.72 -9.58 10.89
N LYS A 171 16.61 -10.34 11.51
CA LYS A 171 16.42 -11.78 11.66
C LYS A 171 15.20 -12.16 12.51
N PRO A 172 14.99 -11.64 13.75
CA PRO A 172 13.77 -11.93 14.51
C PRO A 172 12.48 -11.52 13.79
N TYR A 173 12.49 -10.40 13.07
CA TYR A 173 11.36 -9.98 12.24
C TYR A 173 11.03 -11.01 11.17
N LEU A 174 12.04 -11.45 10.41
CA LEU A 174 11.84 -12.43 9.34
C LEU A 174 11.42 -13.80 9.87
N ASP A 175 11.98 -14.26 10.99
CA ASP A 175 11.62 -15.53 11.62
C ASP A 175 10.14 -15.53 12.05
N ALA A 176 9.69 -14.45 12.72
CA ALA A 176 8.29 -14.27 13.11
C ALA A 176 7.35 -14.20 11.88
N LEU A 177 7.79 -13.49 10.84
CA LEU A 177 7.01 -13.37 9.61
C LEU A 177 6.90 -14.71 8.87
N HIS A 178 8.00 -15.48 8.75
CA HIS A 178 8.01 -16.81 8.14
C HIS A 178 7.05 -17.75 8.85
N GLN A 179 7.09 -17.78 10.18
CA GLN A 179 6.20 -18.59 10.99
C GLN A 179 4.72 -18.23 10.75
N LEU A 180 4.40 -16.93 10.79
CA LEU A 180 3.05 -16.43 10.59
C LEU A 180 2.54 -16.71 9.17
N VAL A 181 3.34 -16.42 8.15
CA VAL A 181 2.98 -16.70 6.74
C VAL A 181 2.81 -18.19 6.51
N GLY A 182 3.68 -19.02 7.08
CA GLY A 182 3.63 -20.47 6.96
C GLY A 182 2.35 -21.05 7.57
N SER A 183 1.96 -20.63 8.79
CA SER A 183 0.72 -21.10 9.44
C SER A 183 -0.52 -20.68 8.66
N ARG A 184 -0.62 -19.41 8.30
CA ARG A 184 -1.76 -18.88 7.53
C ARG A 184 -1.87 -19.49 6.13
N LEU A 185 -0.74 -19.77 5.48
CA LEU A 185 -0.74 -20.45 4.18
C LEU A 185 -1.34 -21.86 4.28
N ARG A 186 -1.03 -22.59 5.35
CA ARG A 186 -1.63 -23.93 5.60
C ARG A 186 -3.14 -23.82 5.83
N GLU A 187 -3.58 -22.87 6.65
CA GLU A 187 -5.01 -22.61 6.92
C GLU A 187 -5.78 -22.25 5.64
N LEU A 188 -5.25 -21.29 4.84
CA LEU A 188 -5.85 -20.91 3.56
C LEU A 188 -5.98 -22.08 2.60
N ARG A 189 -4.95 -22.93 2.49
CA ARG A 189 -4.99 -24.13 1.64
C ARG A 189 -6.03 -25.15 2.10
N LEU A 190 -6.14 -25.35 3.41
CA LEU A 190 -7.17 -26.20 3.99
C LEU A 190 -8.57 -25.63 3.73
N ALA A 191 -8.79 -24.34 3.93
CA ALA A 191 -10.06 -23.69 3.66
C ALA A 191 -10.47 -23.82 2.19
N HIS A 192 -9.54 -23.59 1.25
CA HIS A 192 -9.79 -23.79 -0.19
C HIS A 192 -10.15 -25.24 -0.52
N ARG A 193 -9.42 -26.21 0.06
CA ARG A 193 -9.71 -27.63 -0.14
C ARG A 193 -11.09 -28.00 0.39
N ARG A 194 -11.43 -27.59 1.62
CA ARG A 194 -12.76 -27.86 2.23
C ARG A 194 -13.90 -27.24 1.43
N ALA A 195 -13.67 -26.07 0.83
CA ALA A 195 -14.65 -25.40 -0.02
C ALA A 195 -14.73 -25.96 -1.45
N GLY A 196 -13.97 -27.00 -1.81
CA GLY A 196 -13.89 -27.53 -3.17
C GLY A 196 -13.35 -26.53 -4.21
N LYS A 197 -12.67 -25.46 -3.77
CA LYS A 197 -12.20 -24.37 -4.64
C LYS A 197 -10.78 -24.65 -5.13
N GLY A 198 -10.58 -24.60 -6.45
CA GLY A 198 -9.26 -24.59 -7.07
C GLY A 198 -8.62 -23.20 -7.07
N TYR A 199 -7.42 -23.14 -7.61
CA TYR A 199 -6.70 -21.87 -7.87
C TYR A 199 -6.74 -21.54 -9.36
N LEU A 200 -6.89 -20.25 -9.69
CA LEU A 200 -6.94 -19.81 -11.09
C LEU A 200 -5.67 -20.16 -11.86
N GLY A 201 -4.51 -19.97 -11.21
CA GLY A 201 -3.18 -20.24 -11.78
C GLY A 201 -2.58 -19.05 -12.53
N ARG A 202 -1.24 -19.00 -12.52
CA ARG A 202 -0.43 -17.91 -13.08
C ARG A 202 -0.83 -17.54 -14.51
N LEU A 203 -0.93 -18.54 -15.40
CA LEU A 203 -1.21 -18.30 -16.83
C LEU A 203 -2.59 -17.70 -17.05
N ARG A 204 -3.62 -18.18 -16.32
CA ARG A 204 -4.97 -17.63 -16.44
C ARG A 204 -5.05 -16.20 -15.90
N VAL A 205 -4.32 -15.88 -14.83
CA VAL A 205 -4.20 -14.48 -14.33
C VAL A 205 -3.64 -13.57 -15.42
N GLN A 206 -2.57 -14.00 -16.09
CA GLN A 206 -1.89 -13.20 -17.12
C GLN A 206 -2.69 -13.10 -18.43
N LYS A 207 -3.60 -14.05 -18.72
CA LYS A 207 -4.47 -14.04 -19.90
C LYS A 207 -5.77 -13.21 -19.73
N ARG A 208 -6.13 -12.80 -18.49
CA ARG A 208 -7.30 -11.93 -18.28
C ARG A 208 -7.16 -10.62 -19.07
N ARG A 209 -8.27 -10.06 -19.55
CA ARG A 209 -8.28 -8.74 -20.20
C ARG A 209 -8.10 -7.65 -19.16
N VAL A 210 -7.51 -6.54 -19.53
CA VAL A 210 -7.34 -5.37 -18.62
C VAL A 210 -8.68 -4.73 -18.25
N THR A 211 -9.70 -4.90 -19.08
CA THR A 211 -11.07 -4.46 -18.88
C THR A 211 -11.89 -5.39 -17.98
N ASP A 212 -11.42 -6.63 -17.75
CA ASP A 212 -12.11 -7.58 -16.87
C ASP A 212 -12.18 -7.06 -15.43
N GLN A 213 -13.17 -7.53 -14.71
CA GLN A 213 -13.39 -7.26 -13.27
C GLN A 213 -13.50 -8.58 -12.50
N PRO A 214 -13.29 -8.58 -11.18
CA PRO A 214 -13.60 -9.75 -10.36
C PRO A 214 -15.09 -10.09 -10.43
N GLU A 215 -15.40 -11.37 -10.51
CA GLU A 215 -16.77 -11.90 -10.53
C GLU A 215 -17.47 -11.70 -9.17
N ALA A 216 -16.68 -11.68 -8.06
CA ALA A 216 -17.22 -11.44 -6.74
C ALA A 216 -17.93 -10.06 -6.64
N PRO A 217 -19.10 -9.98 -6.01
CA PRO A 217 -19.84 -8.74 -5.86
C PRO A 217 -18.98 -7.69 -5.13
N LYS A 218 -19.26 -6.41 -5.36
CA LYS A 218 -18.67 -5.34 -4.55
C LYS A 218 -19.12 -5.57 -3.11
N SER A 219 -18.18 -5.85 -2.21
CA SER A 219 -18.51 -5.83 -0.79
C SER A 219 -18.93 -4.39 -0.44
N ARG A 220 -20.05 -4.25 0.25
CA ARG A 220 -20.44 -2.98 0.87
C ARG A 220 -19.43 -2.75 2.00
N PHE A 221 -18.39 -1.98 1.72
CA PHE A 221 -17.46 -1.58 2.77
C PHE A 221 -18.16 -0.53 3.62
N GLY A 222 -18.11 -0.73 4.90
CA GLY A 222 -18.31 0.35 5.86
C GLY A 222 -17.23 1.44 5.70
N PRO A 223 -17.24 2.48 6.52
CA PRO A 223 -16.20 3.51 6.51
C PRO A 223 -14.82 2.86 6.56
N SER A 224 -13.89 3.30 5.70
CA SER A 224 -12.50 2.82 5.74
C SER A 224 -11.91 3.07 7.12
N PRO A 225 -11.38 2.04 7.80
CA PRO A 225 -10.76 2.24 9.10
C PRO A 225 -9.56 3.17 8.94
N THR A 226 -9.33 4.05 9.92
CA THR A 226 -8.17 4.93 9.96
C THR A 226 -6.97 4.27 10.66
N PHE A 227 -7.21 3.22 11.41
CA PHE A 227 -6.18 2.44 12.12
C PHE A 227 -6.56 0.96 12.21
N SER A 228 -5.56 0.12 12.48
CA SER A 228 -5.73 -1.30 12.78
C SER A 228 -5.21 -1.57 14.19
N ALA A 229 -6.04 -2.20 15.04
CA ALA A 229 -5.69 -2.62 16.39
C ALA A 229 -6.23 -4.04 16.61
N LEU A 230 -5.37 -4.96 17.04
CA LEU A 230 -5.74 -6.36 17.27
C LEU A 230 -6.32 -6.61 18.68
N THR A 231 -6.13 -5.67 19.60
CA THR A 231 -6.64 -5.78 20.97
C THR A 231 -7.58 -4.63 21.31
N ARG A 232 -8.56 -4.90 22.19
CA ARG A 232 -9.49 -3.88 22.69
C ARG A 232 -8.77 -2.72 23.40
N THR A 233 -7.74 -3.02 24.16
CA THR A 233 -6.93 -2.01 24.88
C THR A 233 -6.29 -1.04 23.88
N LYS A 234 -5.59 -1.57 22.88
CA LYS A 234 -4.99 -0.75 21.81
C LYS A 234 -6.04 0.04 21.03
N TRP A 235 -7.17 -0.58 20.73
CA TRP A 235 -8.26 0.11 20.06
C TRP A 235 -8.75 1.33 20.86
N LEU A 236 -8.96 1.18 22.17
CA LEU A 236 -9.38 2.27 23.06
C LEU A 236 -8.32 3.39 23.12
N GLU A 237 -7.05 3.04 23.23
CA GLU A 237 -5.93 3.99 23.23
C GLU A 237 -5.93 4.85 21.96
N VAL A 238 -5.97 4.21 20.79
CA VAL A 238 -5.96 4.91 19.51
C VAL A 238 -7.21 5.74 19.29
N MET A 239 -8.38 5.26 19.74
CA MET A 239 -9.63 6.03 19.69
C MET A 239 -9.55 7.29 20.54
N ARG A 240 -8.96 7.23 21.73
CA ARG A 240 -8.73 8.42 22.56
C ARG A 240 -7.82 9.43 21.85
N ARG A 241 -6.68 8.95 21.30
CA ARG A 241 -5.73 9.78 20.56
C ARG A 241 -6.39 10.44 19.34
N LEU A 242 -7.17 9.69 18.56
CA LEU A 242 -7.88 10.22 17.40
C LEU A 242 -8.93 11.27 17.77
N ARG A 243 -9.65 11.06 18.87
CA ARG A 243 -10.62 12.04 19.40
C ARG A 243 -9.91 13.31 19.85
N ALA A 244 -8.83 13.18 20.62
CA ALA A 244 -8.03 14.32 21.07
C ALA A 244 -7.49 15.13 19.89
N PHE A 245 -6.91 14.46 18.89
CA PHE A 245 -6.45 15.10 17.66
C PHE A 245 -7.55 15.88 16.94
N ARG A 246 -8.74 15.25 16.77
CA ARG A 246 -9.87 15.89 16.09
C ARG A 246 -10.42 17.09 16.84
N THR A 247 -10.39 17.06 18.17
CA THR A 247 -10.81 18.18 19.00
C THR A 247 -9.80 19.32 18.87
N ALA A 248 -8.52 19.06 19.08
CA ALA A 248 -7.45 20.05 18.94
C ALA A 248 -7.41 20.67 17.53
N TYR A 249 -7.61 19.85 16.49
CA TYR A 249 -7.68 20.34 15.10
C TYR A 249 -8.86 21.30 14.91
N ARG A 250 -10.05 20.96 15.40
CA ARG A 250 -11.24 21.82 15.25
C ARG A 250 -11.07 23.16 15.99
N GLU A 251 -10.52 23.12 17.18
CA GLU A 251 -10.23 24.32 17.97
C GLU A 251 -9.19 25.22 17.29
N ALA A 252 -8.11 24.62 16.80
CA ALA A 252 -7.09 25.34 16.03
C ALA A 252 -7.68 25.97 14.75
N TYR A 253 -8.47 25.17 14.01
CA TYR A 253 -9.10 25.62 12.77
C TYR A 253 -10.09 26.77 13.01
N ALA A 254 -10.90 26.70 14.07
CA ALA A 254 -11.84 27.77 14.41
C ALA A 254 -11.11 29.09 14.70
N ARG A 255 -10.03 29.08 15.48
CA ARG A 255 -9.21 30.27 15.76
C ARG A 255 -8.49 30.78 14.52
N TRP A 256 -7.94 29.89 13.73
CA TRP A 256 -7.24 30.23 12.49
C TRP A 256 -8.17 30.87 11.44
N SER A 257 -9.39 30.34 11.27
CA SER A 257 -10.41 30.87 10.36
C SER A 257 -10.95 32.24 10.77
N GLN A 258 -10.80 32.64 12.05
CA GLN A 258 -11.09 33.99 12.57
C GLN A 258 -9.95 34.98 12.33
N GLY A 259 -8.91 34.62 11.58
CA GLY A 259 -7.82 35.51 11.20
C GLY A 259 -6.62 35.50 12.15
N ASN A 260 -6.49 34.49 13.02
CA ASN A 260 -5.32 34.36 13.89
C ASN A 260 -4.24 33.48 13.21
N PRO A 261 -3.16 34.07 12.62
CA PRO A 261 -2.16 33.31 11.89
C PRO A 261 -1.16 32.55 12.78
N SER A 262 -1.09 32.90 14.08
CA SER A 262 -0.15 32.28 15.03
C SER A 262 -0.68 31.02 15.71
N VAL A 263 -1.83 30.52 15.26
CA VAL A 263 -2.39 29.28 15.81
C VAL A 263 -1.57 28.07 15.37
N GLU A 264 -1.12 27.29 16.33
CA GLU A 264 -0.48 26.01 16.08
C GLU A 264 -1.51 24.90 15.92
N PHE A 265 -1.41 24.15 14.83
CA PHE A 265 -2.21 22.97 14.59
C PHE A 265 -1.56 21.72 15.21
N PRO A 266 -2.37 20.72 15.62
CA PRO A 266 -1.82 19.49 16.19
C PRO A 266 -0.91 18.78 15.19
N ARG A 267 0.15 18.15 15.69
CA ARG A 267 1.10 17.37 14.89
C ARG A 267 0.37 16.29 14.07
N GLY A 268 0.70 16.18 12.79
CA GLY A 268 -0.01 15.32 11.82
C GLY A 268 -1.03 16.04 10.96
N THR A 269 -1.27 17.33 11.20
CA THR A 269 -2.02 18.19 10.29
C THR A 269 -1.19 18.44 9.04
N TRP A 270 -1.77 18.21 7.87
CA TRP A 270 -1.02 18.34 6.61
C TRP A 270 -1.59 19.43 5.69
N TRP A 271 -2.91 19.41 5.42
CA TRP A 271 -3.48 20.22 4.34
C TRP A 271 -3.35 21.74 4.58
N VAL A 272 -3.79 22.24 5.73
CA VAL A 272 -3.70 23.68 6.05
C VAL A 272 -2.25 24.14 6.21
N VAL A 273 -1.37 23.28 6.68
CA VAL A 273 0.07 23.55 6.78
C VAL A 273 0.67 23.72 5.38
N ARG A 274 0.38 22.79 4.48
CA ARG A 274 0.97 22.76 3.15
C ARG A 274 0.39 23.81 2.20
N HIS A 275 -0.90 24.11 2.31
CA HIS A 275 -1.61 24.97 1.35
C HIS A 275 -1.97 26.35 1.90
N ALA A 276 -1.97 26.53 3.19
CA ALA A 276 -2.36 27.79 3.81
C ALA A 276 -1.29 28.36 4.79
N GLY A 277 -0.10 27.73 4.85
CA GLY A 277 1.04 28.24 5.65
C GLY A 277 0.81 28.18 7.17
N ALA A 278 -0.13 27.37 7.64
CA ALA A 278 -0.39 27.25 9.08
C ALA A 278 0.78 26.60 9.83
N GLN A 279 0.98 26.96 11.09
CA GLN A 279 2.01 26.42 11.96
C GLN A 279 1.58 25.09 12.57
N VAL A 280 2.55 24.23 12.87
CA VAL A 280 2.32 22.94 13.56
C VAL A 280 3.05 22.93 14.88
N ALA A 281 2.38 22.42 15.91
CA ALA A 281 3.00 22.20 17.22
C ALA A 281 4.22 21.25 17.07
N THR A 282 5.31 21.62 17.69
CA THR A 282 6.59 20.87 17.69
C THR A 282 6.52 19.56 18.47
#